data_066900d73fd2101d73a1289e63e65cba
#
_entry.id   066900d73fd2101d73a1289e63e65cba
#
_cell.length_a   1.000
_cell.length_b   1.000
_cell.length_c   1.000
_cell.angle_alpha   90.00
_cell.angle_beta   90.00
_cell.angle_gamma   90.00
#
_symmetry.space_group_name_H-M   'P 1'
#
loop_
_entity.id
_entity.type
_entity.pdbx_description
1 polymer ?
#
loop_
_entity_poly.entity_id
_entity_poly.type
_entity_poly.pdbx_seq_one_letter_code
_entity_poly.pdbx_strand_id
1 'polypeptide(L)'
;IDSKFEKTTASKDKQGNPNVFNLSINVKINITSEGGVEQSKVFSEAVNYNNSENKFNLKKYEDSLKENLTEKIIENLLLYLQSISLNKSNASLQGNIGYTVKK
;
A
#
# COMPACT_ATOMS: atom_id res chain seq x y z
N ILE A 1 -5.73 1.92 11.32
CA ILE A 1 -5.04 2.07 10.02
C ILE A 1 -4.28 3.38 9.99
N ASP A 2 -2.98 3.29 9.75
CA ASP A 2 -2.15 4.47 9.62
C ASP A 2 -1.63 4.52 8.19
N SER A 3 -1.68 5.68 7.58
CA SER A 3 -1.13 5.85 6.23
C SER A 3 -0.25 7.10 6.17
N LYS A 4 0.78 7.06 5.36
CA LYS A 4 1.69 8.17 5.22
C LYS A 4 2.28 8.22 3.82
N PHE A 5 2.24 9.40 3.21
CA PHE A 5 2.96 9.65 1.97
C PHE A 5 4.29 10.30 2.31
N GLU A 6 5.32 9.94 1.58
CA GLU A 6 6.63 10.52 1.78
C GLU A 6 7.24 10.85 0.43
N LYS A 7 7.76 12.06 0.30
CA LYS A 7 8.41 12.51 -0.92
C LYS A 7 9.89 12.75 -0.60
N THR A 8 10.76 12.12 -1.36
CA THR A 8 12.21 12.29 -1.19
C THR A 8 12.83 12.59 -2.55
N THR A 9 14.08 13.06 -2.53
CA THR A 9 14.83 13.32 -3.75
C THR A 9 15.57 12.05 -4.14
N ALA A 10 15.29 11.51 -5.32
CA ALA A 10 15.93 10.30 -5.80
C ALA A 10 17.25 10.62 -6.51
N SER A 11 17.31 11.72 -7.22
CA SER A 11 18.58 12.16 -7.84
C SER A 11 18.61 13.65 -8.02
N LYS A 12 19.82 14.20 -8.16
CA LYS A 12 20.04 15.62 -8.34
C LYS A 12 20.84 15.87 -9.62
N ASP A 13 20.68 17.07 -10.19
CA ASP A 13 21.45 17.46 -11.35
C ASP A 13 22.85 17.91 -10.92
N LYS A 14 23.66 18.38 -11.87
CA LYS A 14 25.03 18.78 -11.60
C LYS A 14 25.14 19.98 -10.67
N GLN A 15 24.09 20.81 -10.62
CA GLN A 15 24.05 21.97 -9.75
C GLN A 15 23.49 21.65 -8.36
N GLY A 16 23.13 20.40 -8.12
CA GLY A 16 22.59 19.99 -6.84
C GLY A 16 21.08 20.18 -6.72
N ASN A 17 20.41 20.54 -7.79
CA ASN A 17 18.96 20.70 -7.77
C ASN A 17 18.27 19.34 -7.99
N PRO A 18 17.16 19.07 -7.31
CA PRO A 18 16.46 17.81 -7.52
C PRO A 18 15.97 17.67 -8.95
N ASN A 19 16.27 16.53 -9.60
CA ASN A 19 15.76 16.27 -10.94
C ASN A 19 14.84 15.05 -10.98
N VAL A 20 14.95 14.15 -10.02
CA VAL A 20 14.03 13.00 -9.90
C VAL A 20 13.59 12.89 -8.45
N PHE A 21 12.30 12.77 -8.24
CA PHE A 21 11.73 12.58 -6.92
C PHE A 21 11.22 11.15 -6.77
N ASN A 22 11.14 10.69 -5.54
CA ASN A 22 10.51 9.42 -5.20
C ASN A 22 9.30 9.73 -4.32
N LEU A 23 8.15 9.22 -4.70
CA LEU A 23 6.95 9.34 -3.89
C LEU A 23 6.57 7.94 -3.42
N SER A 24 6.40 7.77 -2.14
CA SER A 24 6.02 6.48 -1.57
C SER A 24 4.82 6.63 -0.64
N ILE A 25 4.12 5.53 -0.46
CA ILE A 25 3.02 5.47 0.50
C ILE A 25 3.25 4.22 1.33
N ASN A 26 3.09 4.34 2.62
CA ASN A 26 3.16 3.21 3.54
C ASN A 26 1.85 3.18 4.31
N VAL A 27 1.22 2.03 4.34
CA VAL A 27 -0.03 1.85 5.09
C VAL A 27 0.16 0.69 6.05
N LYS A 28 -0.07 0.95 7.31
CA LYS A 28 0.03 -0.07 8.34
C LYS A 28 -1.36 -0.37 8.87
N ILE A 29 -1.72 -1.64 8.90
CA ILE A 29 -2.99 -2.05 9.48
C ILE A 29 -2.71 -3.00 10.62
N ASN A 30 -3.54 -2.92 11.64
CA ASN A 30 -3.47 -3.82 12.78
C ASN A 30 -4.78 -4.59 12.80
N ILE A 31 -4.67 -5.92 12.91
CA ILE A 31 -5.82 -6.79 12.95
C ILE A 31 -5.81 -7.54 14.26
N THR A 32 -6.91 -7.44 14.99
CA THR A 32 -7.04 -8.16 16.24
C THR A 32 -8.01 -9.31 16.00
N SER A 33 -7.57 -10.53 16.27
CA SER A 33 -8.41 -11.70 16.09
C SER A 33 -9.05 -12.11 17.43
N GLU A 34 -9.96 -13.06 17.36
CA GLU A 34 -10.56 -13.61 18.55
C GLU A 34 -9.46 -14.21 19.41
N GLY A 35 -9.52 -14.02 20.69
CA GLY A 35 -8.47 -14.48 21.58
C GLY A 35 -7.42 -13.42 21.86
N GLY A 36 -7.59 -12.24 21.27
CA GLY A 36 -6.68 -11.14 21.55
C GLY A 36 -5.37 -11.13 20.78
N VAL A 37 -5.21 -11.99 19.81
CA VAL A 37 -3.99 -12.02 19.02
C VAL A 37 -4.01 -10.86 18.04
N GLU A 38 -2.98 -10.03 18.06
CA GLU A 38 -2.86 -8.90 17.14
C GLU A 38 -1.87 -9.23 16.05
N GLN A 39 -2.19 -8.84 14.84
CA GLN A 39 -1.29 -8.97 13.71
C GLN A 39 -1.16 -7.61 13.05
N SER A 40 0.03 -7.28 12.60
CA SER A 40 0.27 -6.05 11.88
C SER A 40 0.75 -6.38 10.48
N LYS A 41 0.30 -5.62 9.52
CA LYS A 41 0.75 -5.75 8.13
C LYS A 41 1.04 -4.37 7.58
N VAL A 42 2.14 -4.24 6.85
CA VAL A 42 2.51 -2.99 6.21
C VAL A 42 2.48 -3.19 4.70
N PHE A 43 1.83 -2.28 4.00
CA PHE A 43 1.80 -2.26 2.56
C PHE A 43 2.54 -1.02 2.10
N SER A 44 3.41 -1.16 1.11
CA SER A 44 4.20 -0.04 0.61
C SER A 44 4.21 -0.06 -0.91
N GLU A 45 4.13 1.12 -1.50
CA GLU A 45 4.27 1.31 -2.94
C GLU A 45 5.06 2.59 -3.16
N ALA A 46 5.83 2.64 -4.21
CA ALA A 46 6.64 3.80 -4.52
C ALA A 46 6.81 3.98 -6.02
N VAL A 47 7.06 5.22 -6.43
CA VAL A 47 7.30 5.53 -7.83
C VAL A 47 8.26 6.70 -7.92
N ASN A 48 9.14 6.67 -8.93
CA ASN A 48 10.03 7.79 -9.22
C ASN A 48 9.41 8.59 -10.36
N TYR A 49 9.59 9.89 -10.33
CA TYR A 49 9.10 10.77 -11.38
C TYR A 49 10.01 12.00 -11.51
N ASN A 50 9.99 12.59 -12.69
CA ASN A 50 10.85 13.71 -12.98
C ASN A 50 10.31 15.01 -12.38
N ASN A 51 11.23 15.85 -11.93
CA ASN A 51 10.88 17.20 -11.51
C ASN A 51 10.48 17.99 -12.77
N SER A 52 9.72 19.04 -12.59
CA SER A 52 9.29 19.90 -13.68
C SER A 52 9.46 21.36 -13.27
N GLU A 53 9.79 22.20 -14.22
CA GLU A 53 9.90 23.62 -13.97
C GLU A 53 8.51 24.22 -13.76
N ASN A 54 7.49 23.64 -14.39
CA ASN A 54 6.13 24.09 -14.20
C ASN A 54 5.56 23.44 -12.94
N LYS A 55 5.58 24.16 -11.83
CA LYS A 55 5.18 23.63 -10.54
C LYS A 55 3.70 23.29 -10.44
N PHE A 56 2.87 23.97 -11.21
CA PHE A 56 1.44 23.67 -11.25
C PHE A 56 1.21 22.29 -11.86
N ASN A 57 1.85 22.01 -13.01
CA ASN A 57 1.76 20.71 -13.65
C ASN A 57 2.37 19.60 -12.80
N LEU A 58 3.46 19.91 -12.13
CA LEU A 58 4.11 18.96 -11.24
C LEU A 58 3.16 18.57 -10.10
N LYS A 59 2.49 19.54 -9.50
CA LYS A 59 1.54 19.29 -8.42
C LYS A 59 0.39 18.40 -8.90
N LYS A 60 -0.15 18.67 -10.08
CA LYS A 60 -1.23 17.87 -10.65
C LYS A 60 -0.78 16.44 -10.89
N TYR A 61 0.45 16.28 -11.38
CA TYR A 61 1.01 14.97 -11.64
C TYR A 61 1.22 14.20 -10.32
N GLU A 62 1.73 14.89 -9.30
CA GLU A 62 1.92 14.27 -7.98
C GLU A 62 0.59 13.83 -7.38
N ASP A 63 -0.46 14.63 -7.54
CA ASP A 63 -1.77 14.27 -7.03
C ASP A 63 -2.31 13.01 -7.74
N SER A 64 -2.06 12.89 -9.05
CA SER A 64 -2.43 11.69 -9.81
C SER A 64 -1.64 10.46 -9.34
N LEU A 65 -0.35 10.63 -9.05
CA LEU A 65 0.48 9.55 -8.56
C LEU A 65 0.00 9.07 -7.20
N LYS A 66 -0.36 9.99 -6.31
CA LYS A 66 -0.89 9.64 -4.99
C LYS A 66 -2.17 8.81 -5.13
N GLU A 67 -3.03 9.21 -6.06
CA GLU A 67 -4.25 8.49 -6.32
C GLU A 67 -3.96 7.07 -6.81
N ASN A 68 -3.05 6.93 -7.77
CA ASN A 68 -2.66 5.63 -8.31
C ASN A 68 -2.02 4.73 -7.27
N LEU A 69 -1.15 5.29 -6.43
CA LEU A 69 -0.51 4.53 -5.37
C LEU A 69 -1.52 4.07 -4.33
N THR A 70 -2.48 4.95 -4.02
CA THR A 70 -3.54 4.61 -3.08
C THR A 70 -4.39 3.46 -3.61
N GLU A 71 -4.73 3.47 -4.90
CA GLU A 71 -5.49 2.40 -5.52
C GLU A 71 -4.76 1.07 -5.46
N LYS A 72 -3.45 1.07 -5.70
CA LYS A 72 -2.64 -0.14 -5.61
C LYS A 72 -2.62 -0.69 -4.20
N ILE A 73 -2.49 0.19 -3.21
CA ILE A 73 -2.50 -0.23 -1.81
C ILE A 73 -3.86 -0.83 -1.43
N ILE A 74 -4.94 -0.20 -1.89
CA ILE A 74 -6.29 -0.69 -1.62
C ILE A 74 -6.48 -2.08 -2.22
N GLU A 75 -6.03 -2.30 -3.45
CA GLU A 75 -6.09 -3.61 -4.08
C GLU A 75 -5.34 -4.65 -3.27
N ASN A 76 -4.12 -4.32 -2.85
CA ASN A 76 -3.29 -5.22 -2.06
C ASN A 76 -3.94 -5.52 -0.70
N LEU A 77 -4.52 -4.50 -0.09
CA LEU A 77 -5.20 -4.64 1.18
C LEU A 77 -6.41 -5.56 1.05
N LEU A 78 -7.21 -5.38 0.01
CA LEU A 78 -8.40 -6.20 -0.21
C LEU A 78 -8.01 -7.67 -0.45
N LEU A 79 -6.95 -7.91 -1.22
CA LEU A 79 -6.46 -9.26 -1.46
C LEU A 79 -5.99 -9.90 -0.16
N TYR A 80 -5.31 -9.14 0.68
CA TYR A 80 -4.85 -9.63 1.97
C TYR A 80 -6.02 -9.98 2.89
N LEU A 81 -7.02 -9.13 2.96
CA LEU A 81 -8.20 -9.36 3.77
C LEU A 81 -8.99 -10.57 3.28
N GLN A 82 -9.08 -10.76 1.97
CA GLN A 82 -9.73 -11.91 1.39
C GLN A 82 -8.98 -13.20 1.76
N SER A 83 -7.65 -13.13 1.73
CA SER A 83 -6.81 -14.26 2.09
C SER A 83 -7.04 -14.68 3.56
N ILE A 84 -7.11 -13.72 4.46
CA ILE A 84 -7.38 -13.98 5.87
C ILE A 84 -8.77 -14.58 6.04
N SER A 85 -9.75 -14.04 5.35
CA SER A 85 -11.11 -14.49 5.43
C SER A 85 -11.25 -15.94 4.93
N LEU A 86 -10.59 -16.27 3.82
CA LEU A 86 -10.59 -17.63 3.29
C LEU A 86 -9.91 -18.61 4.24
N ASN A 87 -8.78 -18.21 4.80
CA ASN A 87 -8.06 -19.07 5.74
C ASN A 87 -8.90 -19.33 6.99
N LYS A 88 -9.59 -18.31 7.48
CA LYS A 88 -10.46 -18.45 8.63
C LYS A 88 -11.63 -19.37 8.32
N SER A 89 -12.23 -19.23 7.14
CA SER A 89 -13.33 -20.07 6.71
C SER A 89 -12.89 -21.52 6.57
N ASN A 90 -11.73 -21.74 5.98
CA ASN A 90 -11.19 -23.08 5.81
C ASN A 90 -10.91 -23.73 7.16
N ALA A 91 -10.35 -22.98 8.10
CA ALA A 91 -10.09 -23.50 9.43
C ALA A 91 -11.41 -23.88 10.13
N SER A 92 -12.42 -23.08 9.96
CA SER A 92 -13.74 -23.32 10.52
C SER A 92 -14.35 -24.58 9.91
N LEU A 93 -14.25 -24.70 8.59
CA LEU A 93 -14.79 -25.84 7.88
C LEU A 93 -14.04 -27.12 8.21
N GLN A 94 -12.76 -27.04 8.41
CA GLN A 94 -11.99 -28.20 8.81
C GLN A 94 -12.43 -28.73 10.16
N GLY A 95 -12.83 -27.82 11.02
CA GLY A 95 -13.37 -28.22 12.29
C GLY A 95 -14.66 -29.00 12.14
N ASN A 96 -15.36 -28.79 11.06
CA ASN A 96 -16.64 -29.42 10.83
C ASN A 96 -16.57 -30.45 9.74
N ILE A 97 -16.05 -30.09 8.61
CA ILE A 97 -16.05 -30.91 7.49
C ILE A 97 -14.96 -30.73 6.63
N GLY A 98 -14.17 -29.94 6.73
CA GLY A 98 -13.11 -29.73 5.86
C GLY A 98 -13.51 -29.33 4.56
N TYR A 99 -14.21 -28.52 4.19
CA TYR A 99 -14.50 -28.29 2.88
C TYR A 99 -13.94 -27.05 2.41
N THR A 100 -13.86 -26.91 1.51
CA THR A 100 -13.40 -25.98 1.11
C THR A 100 -13.81 -25.26 0.26
N VAL A 101 -13.83 -24.85 -0.16
CA VAL A 101 -14.24 -24.18 -0.94
C VAL A 101 -13.57 -23.35 -1.36
N LYS A 102 -13.11 -23.46 -1.29
CA LYS A 102 -12.68 -22.83 -1.50
C LYS A 102 -12.45 -22.47 -2.16
N LYS A 103 -12.47 -22.50 -2.38
CA LYS A 103 -12.50 -22.08 -2.86
C LYS A 103 -11.84 -21.73 -3.09
#